data_3893cfd52f51bb1691451be126c00212
#
_entry.id   3893cfd52f51bb1691451be126c00212
#
_cell.length_a   1.000
_cell.length_b   1.000
_cell.length_c   1.000
_cell.angle_alpha   90.00
_cell.angle_beta   90.00
_cell.angle_gamma   90.00
#
_symmetry.space_group_name_H-M   'P 1'
#
loop_
_entity.id
_entity.type
_entity.pdbx_description
1 polymer ?
#
loop_
_entity_poly.entity_id
_entity_poly.type
_entity_poly.pdbx_seq_one_letter_code
_entity_poly.pdbx_strand_id
1 'polypeptide(L)'
;MVRVKVCGVTNEADLRAVESAGADAVGAIADVTVDTPREVSLDTAATLFDAAPPFLTTTLVTMPDTVEDAVDAAERVGPEVLQLHGGFSKTDLKEIRERIDANLVAVVDAAEPERARAVAPAVDAVLVDSLDDEEAGGTGETHDWEATAAVVETLDAPVILAGGLTPENVAEAVEIVQPYAVDVASGVERTGGEKDHEAVRAFVANATDVVSDADVDPAGEPDGDRDGDQSTRIEEVSS
;
A
#
# COMPACT_ATOMS: atom_id res chain seq x y z
N MET A 1 7.23 5.08 -8.30
CA MET A 1 7.36 3.77 -7.59
C MET A 1 6.24 3.69 -6.58
N VAL A 2 5.42 2.65 -6.62
CA VAL A 2 4.32 2.40 -5.66
C VAL A 2 4.89 2.00 -4.29
N ARG A 3 4.18 2.28 -3.22
CA ARG A 3 4.51 1.81 -1.86
C ARG A 3 3.82 0.50 -1.56
N VAL A 4 4.41 -0.30 -0.66
CA VAL A 4 3.89 -1.62 -0.30
C VAL A 4 3.64 -1.72 1.20
N LYS A 5 2.42 -2.09 1.57
CA LYS A 5 2.05 -2.47 2.94
C LYS A 5 1.75 -3.96 2.99
N VAL A 6 2.23 -4.63 4.03
CA VAL A 6 1.88 -6.03 4.35
C VAL A 6 1.09 -6.06 5.65
N CYS A 7 -0.18 -6.47 5.58
CA CYS A 7 -1.14 -6.42 6.66
C CYS A 7 -1.33 -7.79 7.35
N GLY A 8 -1.79 -7.78 8.61
CA GLY A 8 -2.09 -8.99 9.37
C GLY A 8 -0.83 -9.74 9.84
N VAL A 9 0.19 -9.01 10.26
CA VAL A 9 1.38 -9.58 10.90
C VAL A 9 1.07 -9.87 12.36
N THR A 10 1.36 -11.10 12.81
CA THR A 10 1.00 -11.58 14.14
C THR A 10 2.21 -11.89 15.04
N ASN A 11 3.43 -11.84 14.48
CA ASN A 11 4.65 -12.21 15.18
C ASN A 11 5.89 -11.50 14.65
N GLU A 12 6.97 -11.46 15.43
CA GLU A 12 8.21 -10.79 15.06
C GLU A 12 8.95 -11.44 13.86
N ALA A 13 8.77 -12.73 13.61
CA ALA A 13 9.44 -13.38 12.49
C ALA A 13 8.88 -12.87 11.15
N ASP A 14 7.54 -12.72 11.10
CA ASP A 14 6.87 -12.13 9.95
C ASP A 14 7.16 -10.64 9.82
N LEU A 15 7.21 -9.89 10.93
CA LEU A 15 7.64 -8.48 10.91
C LEU A 15 9.03 -8.30 10.27
N ARG A 16 10.01 -9.13 10.65
CA ARG A 16 11.35 -9.09 10.09
C ARG A 16 11.39 -9.51 8.61
N ALA A 17 10.52 -10.44 8.21
CA ALA A 17 10.43 -10.85 6.82
C ALA A 17 9.87 -9.71 5.94
N VAL A 18 8.87 -8.98 6.43
CA VAL A 18 8.27 -7.81 5.78
C VAL A 18 9.32 -6.70 5.61
N GLU A 19 10.04 -6.36 6.68
CA GLU A 19 11.16 -5.40 6.62
C GLU A 19 12.23 -5.82 5.61
N SER A 20 12.69 -7.08 5.72
CA SER A 20 13.76 -7.61 4.85
C SER A 20 13.35 -7.69 3.38
N ALA A 21 12.07 -7.76 3.09
CA ALA A 21 11.53 -7.71 1.73
C ALA A 21 11.52 -6.28 1.15
N GLY A 22 11.71 -5.26 1.98
CA GLY A 22 11.71 -3.86 1.55
C GLY A 22 10.30 -3.25 1.47
N ALA A 23 9.33 -3.79 2.21
CA ALA A 23 8.02 -3.14 2.34
C ALA A 23 8.13 -1.80 3.08
N ASP A 24 7.24 -0.85 2.73
CA ASP A 24 7.20 0.49 3.34
C ASP A 24 6.40 0.52 4.64
N ALA A 25 5.44 -0.40 4.79
CA ALA A 25 4.56 -0.44 5.95
C ALA A 25 4.19 -1.87 6.35
N VAL A 26 3.89 -2.03 7.64
CA VAL A 26 3.38 -3.27 8.24
C VAL A 26 2.09 -2.98 8.99
N GLY A 27 1.13 -3.92 8.95
CA GLY A 27 -0.14 -3.82 9.65
C GLY A 27 -0.34 -4.94 10.67
N ALA A 28 -0.78 -4.59 11.88
CA ALA A 28 -1.34 -5.51 12.86
C ALA A 28 -2.84 -5.25 13.00
N ILE A 29 -3.62 -6.32 13.04
CA ILE A 29 -5.08 -6.28 13.17
C ILE A 29 -5.43 -6.56 14.63
N ALA A 30 -6.14 -5.64 15.28
CA ALA A 30 -6.56 -5.80 16.67
C ALA A 30 -7.89 -5.10 16.93
N ASP A 31 -8.64 -5.63 17.89
CA ASP A 31 -9.94 -5.09 18.31
C ASP A 31 -10.89 -4.97 17.11
N VAL A 32 -11.18 -6.10 16.49
CA VAL A 32 -12.07 -6.23 15.33
C VAL A 32 -13.30 -7.07 15.68
N THR A 33 -14.42 -6.80 15.01
CA THR A 33 -15.68 -7.49 15.23
C THR A 33 -15.85 -8.76 14.41
N VAL A 34 -14.91 -9.05 13.49
CA VAL A 34 -14.90 -10.22 12.63
C VAL A 34 -13.91 -11.26 13.16
N ASP A 35 -14.31 -12.55 13.12
CA ASP A 35 -13.41 -13.63 13.50
C ASP A 35 -12.33 -13.81 12.40
N THR A 36 -11.08 -13.54 12.75
CA THR A 36 -9.96 -13.64 11.82
C THR A 36 -8.72 -14.22 12.51
N PRO A 37 -8.02 -15.17 11.85
CA PRO A 37 -6.78 -15.73 12.40
C PRO A 37 -5.63 -14.71 12.47
N ARG A 38 -5.84 -13.50 11.93
CA ARG A 38 -4.86 -12.39 11.90
C ARG A 38 -4.97 -11.47 13.09
N GLU A 39 -6.02 -11.63 13.91
CA GLU A 39 -6.23 -10.77 15.06
C GLU A 39 -5.19 -11.05 16.16
N VAL A 40 -4.62 -9.98 16.68
CA VAL A 40 -3.77 -9.99 17.88
C VAL A 40 -4.37 -9.08 18.94
N SER A 41 -3.91 -9.19 20.18
CA SER A 41 -4.30 -8.21 21.21
C SER A 41 -3.65 -6.84 20.94
N LEU A 42 -4.26 -5.76 21.44
CA LEU A 42 -3.65 -4.42 21.39
C LEU A 42 -2.25 -4.40 22.02
N ASP A 43 -2.01 -5.15 23.12
CA ASP A 43 -0.69 -5.26 23.74
C ASP A 43 0.33 -5.98 22.85
N THR A 44 -0.11 -6.98 22.09
CA THR A 44 0.75 -7.65 21.11
C THR A 44 1.07 -6.73 19.95
N ALA A 45 0.07 -5.97 19.44
CA ALA A 45 0.28 -4.97 18.39
C ALA A 45 1.30 -3.91 18.82
N ALA A 46 1.18 -3.37 20.04
CA ALA A 46 2.14 -2.42 20.61
C ALA A 46 3.56 -3.01 20.69
N THR A 47 3.68 -4.28 21.16
CA THR A 47 4.98 -4.97 21.22
C THR A 47 5.61 -5.16 19.84
N LEU A 48 4.81 -5.50 18.82
CA LEU A 48 5.29 -5.64 17.44
C LEU A 48 5.77 -4.31 16.89
N PHE A 49 5.04 -3.21 17.18
CA PHE A 49 5.41 -1.89 16.69
C PHE A 49 6.64 -1.33 17.38
N ASP A 50 6.83 -1.61 18.68
CA ASP A 50 8.07 -1.29 19.40
C ASP A 50 9.31 -2.01 18.82
N ALA A 51 9.10 -3.20 18.22
CA ALA A 51 10.16 -3.97 17.57
C ALA A 51 10.39 -3.59 16.10
N ALA A 52 9.53 -2.75 15.51
CA ALA A 52 9.66 -2.31 14.14
C ALA A 52 10.85 -1.35 13.96
N PRO A 53 11.62 -1.46 12.86
CA PRO A 53 12.72 -0.53 12.59
C PRO A 53 12.18 0.85 12.18
N PRO A 54 12.98 1.92 12.34
CA PRO A 54 12.51 3.31 12.20
C PRO A 54 12.03 3.73 10.80
N PHE A 55 12.23 2.94 9.78
CA PHE A 55 11.77 3.24 8.41
C PHE A 55 10.70 2.29 7.90
N LEU A 56 10.09 1.51 8.79
CA LEU A 56 8.94 0.68 8.49
C LEU A 56 7.72 1.27 9.19
N THR A 57 6.80 1.87 8.44
CA THR A 57 5.59 2.49 8.97
C THR A 57 4.68 1.46 9.63
N THR A 58 4.31 1.70 10.89
CA THR A 58 3.43 0.81 11.67
C THR A 58 1.97 1.23 11.51
N THR A 59 1.09 0.27 11.21
CA THR A 59 -0.34 0.51 10.99
C THR A 59 -1.18 -0.38 11.91
N LEU A 60 -1.95 0.25 12.80
CA LEU A 60 -3.00 -0.46 13.56
C LEU A 60 -4.28 -0.50 12.71
N VAL A 61 -4.77 -1.71 12.44
CA VAL A 61 -6.05 -1.95 11.76
C VAL A 61 -7.08 -2.38 12.79
N THR A 62 -8.19 -1.64 12.90
CA THR A 62 -9.18 -1.88 13.94
C THR A 62 -10.60 -1.55 13.47
N MET A 63 -11.62 -2.05 14.20
CA MET A 63 -13.05 -1.86 13.93
C MET A 63 -13.76 -1.32 15.18
N PRO A 64 -13.42 -0.12 15.67
CA PRO A 64 -14.01 0.43 16.88
C PRO A 64 -15.47 0.86 16.62
N ASP A 65 -16.30 0.74 17.66
CA ASP A 65 -17.71 1.15 17.60
C ASP A 65 -17.90 2.66 17.71
N THR A 66 -16.98 3.35 18.42
CA THR A 66 -17.09 4.78 18.72
C THR A 66 -15.78 5.54 18.44
N VAL A 67 -15.89 6.88 18.39
CA VAL A 67 -14.73 7.78 18.30
C VAL A 67 -13.78 7.57 19.49
N GLU A 68 -14.34 7.40 20.70
CA GLU A 68 -13.57 7.18 21.92
C GLU A 68 -12.75 5.87 21.83
N ASP A 69 -13.38 4.77 21.40
CA ASP A 69 -12.69 3.49 21.26
C ASP A 69 -11.54 3.57 20.24
N ALA A 70 -11.75 4.31 19.13
CA ALA A 70 -10.70 4.53 18.12
C ALA A 70 -9.50 5.30 18.68
N VAL A 71 -9.77 6.35 19.47
CA VAL A 71 -8.72 7.17 20.11
C VAL A 71 -7.99 6.35 21.18
N ASP A 72 -8.72 5.64 22.04
CA ASP A 72 -8.14 4.80 23.10
C ASP A 72 -7.25 3.69 22.52
N ALA A 73 -7.66 3.07 21.41
CA ALA A 73 -6.84 2.07 20.72
C ALA A 73 -5.54 2.67 20.16
N ALA A 74 -5.63 3.86 19.52
CA ALA A 74 -4.47 4.56 19.00
C ALA A 74 -3.50 4.99 20.12
N GLU A 75 -4.01 5.55 21.23
CA GLU A 75 -3.19 5.94 22.39
C GLU A 75 -2.50 4.74 23.05
N ARG A 76 -3.21 3.61 23.14
CA ARG A 76 -2.66 2.40 23.76
C ARG A 76 -1.55 1.74 22.95
N VAL A 77 -1.69 1.72 21.62
CA VAL A 77 -0.77 1.02 20.72
C VAL A 77 0.34 1.92 20.20
N GLY A 78 0.07 3.22 20.00
CA GLY A 78 1.02 4.21 19.47
C GLY A 78 1.44 3.94 18.01
N PRO A 79 0.53 3.62 17.09
CA PRO A 79 0.88 3.38 15.69
C PRO A 79 1.21 4.70 14.98
N GLU A 80 1.98 4.63 13.88
CA GLU A 80 2.18 5.79 12.99
C GLU A 80 0.97 6.02 12.07
N VAL A 81 0.16 4.97 11.83
CA VAL A 81 -1.07 5.01 11.04
C VAL A 81 -2.17 4.25 11.77
N LEU A 82 -3.32 4.89 11.93
CA LEU A 82 -4.56 4.24 12.36
C LEU A 82 -5.43 3.98 11.12
N GLN A 83 -5.70 2.72 10.82
CA GLN A 83 -6.56 2.29 9.72
C GLN A 83 -7.89 1.81 10.28
N LEU A 84 -8.97 2.50 9.93
CA LEU A 84 -10.30 2.22 10.42
C LEU A 84 -11.16 1.51 9.36
N HIS A 85 -11.66 0.35 9.74
CA HIS A 85 -12.81 -0.25 9.09
C HIS A 85 -14.10 0.20 9.79
N GLY A 86 -15.16 0.44 9.06
CA GLY A 86 -16.46 0.74 9.64
C GLY A 86 -17.13 1.99 9.09
N GLY A 87 -18.32 2.25 9.63
CA GLY A 87 -19.27 3.25 9.13
C GLY A 87 -19.08 4.67 9.66
N PHE A 88 -17.91 5.08 10.10
CA PHE A 88 -17.64 6.43 10.62
C PHE A 88 -18.08 7.51 9.63
N SER A 89 -18.81 8.50 10.12
CA SER A 89 -19.16 9.68 9.34
C SER A 89 -17.91 10.56 9.10
N LYS A 90 -18.00 11.44 8.11
CA LYS A 90 -16.95 12.47 7.88
C LYS A 90 -16.64 13.30 9.13
N THR A 91 -17.65 13.54 9.97
CA THR A 91 -17.48 14.33 11.19
C THR A 91 -16.71 13.53 12.23
N ASP A 92 -17.05 12.25 12.42
CA ASP A 92 -16.35 11.36 13.34
C ASP A 92 -14.88 11.18 12.95
N LEU A 93 -14.61 10.98 11.63
CA LEU A 93 -13.24 10.86 11.13
C LEU A 93 -12.40 12.12 11.37
N LYS A 94 -12.99 13.32 11.22
CA LYS A 94 -12.30 14.57 11.55
C LYS A 94 -12.00 14.68 13.04
N GLU A 95 -12.97 14.30 13.89
CA GLU A 95 -12.78 14.32 15.34
C GLU A 95 -11.68 13.34 15.77
N ILE A 96 -11.68 12.12 15.23
CA ILE A 96 -10.62 11.14 15.48
C ILE A 96 -9.26 11.71 15.07
N ARG A 97 -9.15 12.21 13.82
CA ARG A 97 -7.90 12.77 13.28
C ARG A 97 -7.34 13.93 14.11
N GLU A 98 -8.19 14.76 14.69
CA GLU A 98 -7.77 15.88 15.55
C GLU A 98 -7.27 15.43 16.93
N ARG A 99 -7.62 14.21 17.36
CA ARG A 99 -7.33 13.69 18.71
C ARG A 99 -6.19 12.68 18.77
N ILE A 100 -5.82 12.05 17.64
CA ILE A 100 -4.75 11.04 17.59
C ILE A 100 -3.44 11.64 17.10
N ASP A 101 -2.31 11.10 17.56
CA ASP A 101 -0.97 11.42 17.08
C ASP A 101 -0.51 10.38 16.02
N ALA A 102 -1.38 10.13 15.04
CA ALA A 102 -1.17 9.18 13.95
C ALA A 102 -1.84 9.68 12.67
N ASN A 103 -1.37 9.25 11.50
CA ASN A 103 -2.11 9.44 10.26
C ASN A 103 -3.36 8.56 10.26
N LEU A 104 -4.45 9.06 9.71
CA LEU A 104 -5.73 8.35 9.65
C LEU A 104 -6.01 7.81 8.25
N VAL A 105 -6.29 6.52 8.14
CA VAL A 105 -6.73 5.84 6.91
C VAL A 105 -8.15 5.31 7.11
N ALA A 106 -9.06 5.65 6.21
CA ALA A 106 -10.39 5.04 6.18
C ALA A 106 -10.46 3.96 5.10
N VAL A 107 -11.04 2.81 5.44
CA VAL A 107 -11.32 1.74 4.50
C VAL A 107 -12.69 1.95 3.88
N VAL A 108 -12.77 1.80 2.56
CA VAL A 108 -13.99 1.95 1.78
C VAL A 108 -14.07 0.80 0.78
N ASP A 109 -15.27 0.27 0.59
CA ASP A 109 -15.54 -0.70 -0.46
C ASP A 109 -15.37 -0.07 -1.85
N ALA A 110 -14.70 -0.80 -2.76
CA ALA A 110 -14.54 -0.40 -4.15
C ALA A 110 -15.88 -0.15 -4.86
N ALA A 111 -16.93 -0.84 -4.44
CA ALA A 111 -18.30 -0.63 -4.94
C ALA A 111 -18.96 0.67 -4.43
N GLU A 112 -18.34 1.39 -3.48
CA GLU A 112 -18.87 2.60 -2.86
C GLU A 112 -18.05 3.88 -3.19
N PRO A 113 -17.89 4.28 -4.45
CA PRO A 113 -17.04 5.43 -4.83
C PRO A 113 -17.50 6.76 -4.24
N GLU A 114 -18.80 6.93 -4.01
CA GLU A 114 -19.35 8.14 -3.38
C GLU A 114 -18.93 8.24 -1.91
N ARG A 115 -18.82 7.12 -1.21
CA ARG A 115 -18.31 7.09 0.15
C ARG A 115 -16.83 7.48 0.18
N ALA A 116 -16.02 6.95 -0.74
CA ALA A 116 -14.62 7.34 -0.87
C ALA A 116 -14.46 8.87 -1.02
N ARG A 117 -15.24 9.49 -1.92
CA ARG A 117 -15.26 10.96 -2.11
C ARG A 117 -15.73 11.72 -0.86
N ALA A 118 -16.69 11.16 -0.12
CA ALA A 118 -17.20 11.81 1.09
C ALA A 118 -16.20 11.83 2.23
N VAL A 119 -15.42 10.74 2.43
CA VAL A 119 -14.49 10.60 3.55
C VAL A 119 -13.09 11.16 3.25
N ALA A 120 -12.64 11.16 2.00
CA ALA A 120 -11.30 11.60 1.60
C ALA A 120 -10.86 12.94 2.22
N PRO A 121 -11.70 14.00 2.31
CA PRO A 121 -11.29 15.26 2.94
C PRO A 121 -11.13 15.22 4.47
N ALA A 122 -11.41 14.09 5.11
CA ALA A 122 -11.36 13.93 6.57
C ALA A 122 -10.23 13.01 7.04
N VAL A 123 -9.51 12.38 6.11
CA VAL A 123 -8.46 11.39 6.38
C VAL A 123 -7.16 11.74 5.65
N ASP A 124 -6.07 11.06 5.95
CA ASP A 124 -4.78 11.26 5.31
C ASP A 124 -4.60 10.36 4.07
N ALA A 125 -5.31 9.22 4.02
CA ALA A 125 -5.44 8.37 2.84
C ALA A 125 -6.74 7.57 2.90
N VAL A 126 -7.18 7.07 1.74
CA VAL A 126 -8.31 6.14 1.61
C VAL A 126 -7.77 4.79 1.16
N LEU A 127 -8.11 3.73 1.87
CA LEU A 127 -7.87 2.38 1.41
C LEU A 127 -9.14 1.88 0.72
N VAL A 128 -9.02 1.53 -0.55
CA VAL A 128 -10.10 0.95 -1.35
C VAL A 128 -9.89 -0.56 -1.37
N ASP A 129 -10.80 -1.28 -0.75
CA ASP A 129 -10.80 -2.73 -0.66
C ASP A 129 -11.92 -3.31 -1.54
N SER A 130 -11.60 -4.29 -2.34
CA SER A 130 -12.61 -5.11 -3.00
C SER A 130 -13.05 -6.19 -2.04
N LEU A 131 -14.07 -5.91 -1.29
CA LEU A 131 -14.70 -6.90 -0.44
C LEU A 131 -15.49 -7.88 -1.33
N ASP A 132 -14.90 -9.04 -1.63
CA ASP A 132 -15.70 -10.16 -2.11
C ASP A 132 -16.55 -10.66 -0.95
N ASP A 133 -17.88 -10.56 -1.10
CA ASP A 133 -18.89 -11.00 -0.13
C ASP A 133 -18.87 -12.51 0.17
N GLU A 134 -17.93 -13.27 -0.39
CA GLU A 134 -17.75 -14.70 -0.10
C GLU A 134 -16.26 -15.08 -0.07
N GLU A 135 -15.86 -15.77 1.01
CA GLU A 135 -14.63 -16.54 1.16
C GLU A 135 -14.48 -17.66 0.09
N ALA A 136 -14.81 -17.40 -1.15
CA ALA A 136 -14.66 -18.33 -2.25
C ALA A 136 -13.35 -18.05 -2.99
N GLY A 137 -12.24 -18.49 -2.42
CA GLY A 137 -11.04 -18.66 -3.20
C GLY A 137 -11.35 -19.51 -4.44
N GLY A 138 -11.16 -18.94 -5.63
CA GLY A 138 -11.10 -19.73 -6.85
C GLY A 138 -12.01 -19.33 -8.01
N THR A 139 -12.75 -18.25 -8.00
CA THR A 139 -13.55 -17.86 -9.17
C THR A 139 -12.76 -17.15 -10.27
N GLY A 140 -11.54 -16.63 -9.98
CA GLY A 140 -10.74 -15.97 -11.01
C GLY A 140 -11.38 -14.70 -11.58
N GLU A 141 -12.43 -14.20 -10.97
CA GLU A 141 -12.98 -12.89 -11.31
C GLU A 141 -12.03 -11.83 -10.77
N THR A 142 -11.28 -11.24 -11.67
CA THR A 142 -10.43 -10.11 -11.38
C THR A 142 -11.31 -8.95 -10.93
N HIS A 143 -10.95 -8.39 -9.79
CA HIS A 143 -11.42 -7.11 -9.32
C HIS A 143 -11.52 -6.12 -10.49
N ASP A 144 -12.57 -5.30 -10.54
CA ASP A 144 -12.72 -4.26 -11.56
C ASP A 144 -11.74 -3.11 -11.29
N TRP A 145 -10.48 -3.33 -11.64
CA TRP A 145 -9.41 -2.35 -11.46
C TRP A 145 -9.64 -1.08 -12.29
N GLU A 146 -10.34 -1.17 -13.42
CA GLU A 146 -10.69 0.00 -14.23
C GLU A 146 -11.66 0.91 -13.48
N ALA A 147 -12.66 0.33 -12.79
CA ALA A 147 -13.57 1.09 -11.95
C ALA A 147 -12.83 1.74 -10.76
N THR A 148 -11.89 1.02 -10.14
CA THR A 148 -11.06 1.56 -9.06
C THR A 148 -10.13 2.67 -9.57
N ALA A 149 -9.50 2.53 -10.73
CA ALA A 149 -8.69 3.57 -11.36
C ALA A 149 -9.48 4.87 -11.55
N ALA A 150 -10.73 4.78 -12.02
CA ALA A 150 -11.61 5.94 -12.16
C ALA A 150 -11.93 6.62 -10.82
N VAL A 151 -11.95 5.89 -9.71
CA VAL A 151 -12.08 6.46 -8.37
C VAL A 151 -10.79 7.17 -7.95
N VAL A 152 -9.64 6.51 -8.14
CA VAL A 152 -8.30 7.06 -7.82
C VAL A 152 -8.08 8.41 -8.51
N GLU A 153 -8.39 8.53 -9.81
CA GLU A 153 -8.24 9.77 -10.57
C GLU A 153 -9.08 10.94 -10.02
N THR A 154 -10.15 10.66 -9.29
CA THR A 154 -11.09 11.69 -8.81
C THR A 154 -10.89 12.07 -7.35
N LEU A 155 -10.02 11.39 -6.60
CA LEU A 155 -9.77 11.66 -5.20
C LEU A 155 -8.56 12.57 -5.01
N ASP A 156 -8.72 13.63 -4.21
CA ASP A 156 -7.62 14.52 -3.80
C ASP A 156 -6.74 13.91 -2.69
N ALA A 157 -7.09 12.71 -2.19
CA ALA A 157 -6.36 11.99 -1.15
C ALA A 157 -5.57 10.81 -1.76
N PRO A 158 -4.42 10.43 -1.18
CA PRO A 158 -3.72 9.20 -1.56
C PRO A 158 -4.63 7.98 -1.44
N VAL A 159 -4.59 7.09 -2.44
CA VAL A 159 -5.37 5.86 -2.45
C VAL A 159 -4.47 4.65 -2.29
N ILE A 160 -4.82 3.79 -1.34
CA ILE A 160 -4.21 2.49 -1.11
C ILE A 160 -5.14 1.44 -1.73
N LEU A 161 -4.62 0.64 -2.65
CA LEU A 161 -5.37 -0.46 -3.26
C LEU A 161 -5.22 -1.72 -2.43
N ALA A 162 -6.32 -2.34 -2.06
CA ALA A 162 -6.38 -3.63 -1.37
C ALA A 162 -7.39 -4.58 -2.03
N GLY A 163 -7.52 -5.78 -1.48
CA GLY A 163 -8.47 -6.80 -1.94
C GLY A 163 -7.93 -7.72 -3.02
N GLY A 164 -7.83 -9.01 -2.73
CA GLY A 164 -7.47 -10.05 -3.69
C GLY A 164 -6.06 -9.94 -4.32
N LEU A 165 -5.20 -9.05 -3.83
CA LEU A 165 -3.85 -8.89 -4.35
C LEU A 165 -2.96 -10.07 -3.97
N THR A 166 -2.17 -10.53 -4.94
CA THR A 166 -1.18 -11.62 -4.81
C THR A 166 0.11 -11.24 -5.55
N PRO A 167 1.21 -11.98 -5.35
CA PRO A 167 2.43 -11.76 -6.13
C PRO A 167 2.22 -11.85 -7.64
N GLU A 168 1.24 -12.65 -8.09
CA GLU A 168 0.98 -12.90 -9.51
C GLU A 168 0.22 -11.76 -10.21
N ASN A 169 -0.58 -11.00 -9.46
CA ASN A 169 -1.48 -9.99 -10.06
C ASN A 169 -1.13 -8.54 -9.68
N VAL A 170 -0.28 -8.31 -8.68
CA VAL A 170 -0.01 -6.96 -8.16
C VAL A 170 0.62 -6.03 -9.19
N ALA A 171 1.49 -6.54 -10.08
CA ALA A 171 2.10 -5.72 -11.12
C ALA A 171 1.03 -5.15 -12.07
N GLU A 172 0.12 -5.99 -12.56
CA GLU A 172 -1.00 -5.58 -13.41
C GLU A 172 -1.93 -4.59 -12.68
N ALA A 173 -2.24 -4.86 -11.40
CA ALA A 173 -3.04 -3.96 -10.59
C ALA A 173 -2.41 -2.56 -10.45
N VAL A 174 -1.08 -2.50 -10.24
CA VAL A 174 -0.33 -1.23 -10.16
C VAL A 174 -0.34 -0.49 -11.50
N GLU A 175 -0.15 -1.19 -12.63
CA GLU A 175 -0.18 -0.60 -13.97
C GLU A 175 -1.54 0.03 -14.29
N ILE A 176 -2.63 -0.67 -13.99
CA ILE A 176 -4.00 -0.22 -14.31
C ILE A 176 -4.45 0.89 -13.36
N VAL A 177 -4.30 0.69 -12.04
CA VAL A 177 -4.88 1.57 -11.02
C VAL A 177 -4.01 2.76 -10.70
N GLN A 178 -2.68 2.63 -10.84
CA GLN A 178 -1.68 3.63 -10.46
C GLN A 178 -1.91 4.18 -9.03
N PRO A 179 -2.08 3.31 -8.03
CA PRO A 179 -2.37 3.72 -6.67
C PRO A 179 -1.14 4.34 -6.00
N TYR A 180 -1.36 5.09 -4.92
CA TYR A 180 -0.28 5.58 -4.05
C TYR A 180 0.46 4.43 -3.36
N ALA A 181 -0.29 3.39 -2.93
CA ALA A 181 0.23 2.19 -2.30
C ALA A 181 -0.65 0.99 -2.61
N VAL A 182 -0.08 -0.21 -2.43
CA VAL A 182 -0.81 -1.48 -2.41
C VAL A 182 -0.75 -2.11 -1.03
N ASP A 183 -1.82 -2.77 -0.61
CA ASP A 183 -1.93 -3.47 0.67
C ASP A 183 -2.28 -4.95 0.44
N VAL A 184 -1.54 -5.84 1.07
CA VAL A 184 -1.75 -7.30 0.97
C VAL A 184 -1.82 -7.95 2.34
N ALA A 185 -2.77 -8.88 2.51
CA ALA A 185 -2.88 -9.70 3.71
C ALA A 185 -2.82 -11.19 3.37
N SER A 186 -3.95 -11.78 2.92
CA SER A 186 -4.06 -13.22 2.63
C SER A 186 -3.24 -13.68 1.44
N GLY A 187 -3.07 -12.84 0.43
CA GLY A 187 -2.35 -13.18 -0.80
C GLY A 187 -0.87 -13.53 -0.63
N VAL A 188 -0.32 -13.29 0.57
CA VAL A 188 1.07 -13.63 0.92
C VAL A 188 1.13 -14.51 2.19
N GLU A 189 0.10 -15.30 2.44
CA GLU A 189 0.04 -16.20 3.60
C GLU A 189 0.20 -17.67 3.19
N ARG A 190 0.86 -18.42 4.04
CA ARG A 190 0.93 -19.88 3.96
C ARG A 190 -0.33 -20.51 4.54
N THR A 191 -0.80 -19.96 5.63
CA THR A 191 -2.05 -20.26 6.31
C THR A 191 -2.51 -18.99 7.02
N GLY A 192 -3.79 -18.91 7.39
CA GLY A 192 -4.34 -17.69 7.98
C GLY A 192 -3.52 -17.16 9.16
N GLY A 193 -3.06 -15.93 9.07
CA GLY A 193 -2.24 -15.24 10.09
C GLY A 193 -0.75 -15.62 10.11
N GLU A 194 -0.26 -16.48 9.19
CA GLU A 194 1.16 -16.83 9.06
C GLU A 194 1.65 -16.47 7.66
N LYS A 195 2.60 -15.54 7.56
CA LYS A 195 3.11 -15.07 6.27
C LYS A 195 4.02 -16.11 5.60
N ASP A 196 3.87 -16.25 4.29
CA ASP A 196 4.87 -16.91 3.45
C ASP A 196 5.95 -15.89 3.07
N HIS A 197 7.13 -16.05 3.64
CA HIS A 197 8.22 -15.08 3.45
C HIS A 197 8.73 -15.03 2.00
N GLU A 198 8.53 -16.07 1.20
CA GLU A 198 8.87 -16.06 -0.23
C GLU A 198 7.82 -15.28 -1.01
N ALA A 199 6.53 -15.48 -0.71
CA ALA A 199 5.44 -14.73 -1.31
C ALA A 199 5.51 -13.24 -0.95
N VAL A 200 5.85 -12.88 0.30
CA VAL A 200 6.08 -11.48 0.71
C VAL A 200 7.17 -10.83 -0.14
N ARG A 201 8.33 -11.49 -0.31
CA ARG A 201 9.41 -10.95 -1.15
C ARG A 201 9.00 -10.80 -2.62
N ALA A 202 8.30 -11.81 -3.16
CA ALA A 202 7.83 -11.76 -4.54
C ALA A 202 6.80 -10.64 -4.75
N PHE A 203 5.87 -10.46 -3.80
CA PHE A 203 4.88 -9.39 -3.86
C PHE A 203 5.54 -8.01 -3.87
N VAL A 204 6.45 -7.74 -2.95
CA VAL A 204 7.17 -6.46 -2.87
C VAL A 204 7.94 -6.19 -4.16
N ALA A 205 8.71 -7.19 -4.64
CA ALA A 205 9.46 -7.06 -5.89
C ALA A 205 8.54 -6.76 -7.09
N ASN A 206 7.49 -7.56 -7.28
CA ASN A 206 6.59 -7.40 -8.42
C ASN A 206 5.80 -6.07 -8.38
N ALA A 207 5.45 -5.58 -7.18
CA ALA A 207 4.79 -4.28 -7.05
C ALA A 207 5.72 -3.10 -7.38
N THR A 208 7.01 -3.20 -7.02
CA THR A 208 7.97 -2.09 -7.14
C THR A 208 8.73 -2.06 -8.47
N ASP A 209 8.83 -3.19 -9.17
CA ASP A 209 9.52 -3.30 -10.46
C ASP A 209 8.68 -2.77 -11.65
N VAL A 210 7.43 -2.35 -11.41
CA VAL A 210 6.58 -1.72 -12.43
C VAL A 210 7.20 -0.38 -12.83
N VAL A 211 7.77 -0.32 -14.04
CA VAL A 211 8.28 0.92 -14.63
C VAL A 211 7.10 1.67 -15.22
N SER A 212 6.77 2.84 -14.65
CA SER A 212 5.75 3.70 -15.26
C SER A 212 6.24 4.21 -16.63
N ASP A 213 5.37 4.22 -17.63
CA ASP A 213 5.69 4.79 -18.96
C ASP A 213 6.15 6.26 -18.91
N ALA A 214 5.96 6.93 -17.77
CA ALA A 214 6.46 8.28 -17.52
C ALA A 214 7.99 8.36 -17.32
N ASP A 215 8.66 7.23 -17.02
CA ASP A 215 10.11 7.15 -16.82
C ASP A 215 10.87 6.77 -18.11
N VAL A 216 10.16 6.51 -19.20
CA VAL A 216 10.77 6.27 -20.51
C VAL A 216 10.99 7.61 -21.19
N ASP A 217 12.19 8.17 -21.08
CA ASP A 217 12.63 9.36 -21.83
C ASP A 217 12.60 9.02 -23.34
N PRO A 218 11.69 9.64 -24.15
CA PRO A 218 11.61 9.34 -25.59
C PRO A 218 12.75 9.94 -26.40
N ALA A 219 13.79 10.50 -25.79
CA ALA A 219 14.89 11.20 -26.45
C ALA A 219 16.21 10.40 -26.40
N GLY A 220 16.18 9.18 -26.92
CA GLY A 220 17.37 8.44 -27.29
C GLY A 220 17.50 8.29 -28.80
N GLU A 221 17.46 9.42 -29.56
CA GLU A 221 17.91 9.37 -30.95
C GLU A 221 19.43 9.10 -30.99
N PRO A 222 19.91 8.08 -31.72
CA PRO A 222 21.33 7.89 -31.93
C PRO A 222 21.86 9.04 -32.78
N ASP A 223 22.79 9.80 -32.22
CA ASP A 223 23.51 10.87 -32.88
C ASP A 223 24.22 10.30 -34.13
N GLY A 224 23.69 10.66 -35.28
CA GLY A 224 24.13 10.18 -36.57
C GLY A 224 25.53 10.69 -36.89
N ASP A 225 26.27 9.83 -37.52
CA ASP A 225 27.50 10.00 -38.28
C ASP A 225 27.79 11.46 -38.65
N ARG A 226 28.89 12.00 -38.15
CA ARG A 226 29.62 13.07 -38.77
C ARG A 226 30.95 12.54 -39.31
N ASP A 227 30.88 11.93 -40.46
CA ASP A 227 32.02 11.88 -41.39
C ASP A 227 32.41 13.33 -41.74
N GLY A 228 33.56 13.74 -41.27
CA GLY A 228 34.23 15.00 -41.56
C GLY A 228 35.60 14.72 -42.14
N ASP A 229 35.57 14.44 -43.43
CA ASP A 229 36.73 14.53 -44.34
C ASP A 229 37.53 15.81 -44.07
N GLN A 230 38.80 15.71 -43.71
CA GLN A 230 39.81 16.73 -43.93
C GLN A 230 41.13 16.11 -44.44
N SER A 231 41.19 16.12 -45.75
CA SER A 231 42.39 15.95 -46.50
C SER A 231 43.45 17.02 -46.19
N THR A 232 44.63 16.56 -45.91
CA THR A 232 45.95 16.99 -46.39
C THR A 232 46.18 18.49 -46.62
N ARG A 233 47.16 19.07 -45.92
CA ARG A 233 48.23 19.85 -46.54
C ARG A 233 49.50 19.85 -45.68
N ILE A 234 50.50 19.24 -46.29
CA ILE A 234 51.92 19.38 -45.89
C ILE A 234 52.42 20.70 -46.54
N GLU A 235 53.06 21.53 -45.77
CA GLU A 235 54.03 22.52 -46.28
C GLU A 235 55.27 22.53 -45.39
N GLU A 236 56.37 22.08 -46.04
CA GLU A 236 57.74 22.33 -45.62
C GLU A 236 58.01 23.81 -45.56
N VAL A 237 58.74 24.28 -44.54
CA VAL A 237 59.74 25.36 -44.71
C VAL A 237 60.91 25.13 -43.75
N SER A 238 62.06 24.97 -44.39
CA SER A 238 63.42 25.04 -43.79
C SER A 238 63.74 26.43 -43.20
N SER A 239 64.44 26.47 -42.17
CA SER A 239 65.72 27.14 -41.93
C SER A 239 66.07 27.06 -40.45
#